data_516b2a65b0143299c8ef338eba4dbfca
#
_entry.id   516b2a65b0143299c8ef338eba4dbfca
#
_cell.length_a   1.000
_cell.length_b   1.000
_cell.length_c   1.000
_cell.angle_alpha   90.00
_cell.angle_beta   90.00
_cell.angle_gamma   90.00
#
_symmetry.space_group_name_H-M   'P 1'
#
loop_
_entity.id
_entity.type
_entity.pdbx_description
1 polymer ?
#
loop_
_entity_poly.entity_id
_entity_poly.type
_entity_poly.pdbx_seq_one_letter_code
_entity_poly.pdbx_strand_id
1 'polypeptide(L)'
;MRWLVILLALMVAGCATKMGKDGKTESTVDIKYLAKSEVDRIADTNRAEVIEGLLLIADKLYKRNPKEWKKAGVDSREAALARLKNRFYRSLPELGGLREGPAASLAFTETYTGDRVAALMLGLLTMADAAFEHKEEYYILDALNEQKLFNCARNMEVAVWKLGNDRDSAGKLFLLSNELDPANRNLSFEREFGRLMGLLDFMAKIVADRNGRGLSRLTHAVATSLFLPISILK
;
A
#
# COMPACT_ATOMS: atom_id res chain seq x y z
N MET A 1 22.59 -46.98 0.82
CA MET A 1 21.48 -46.00 0.67
C MET A 1 20.99 -45.42 1.99
N ARG A 2 20.81 -46.16 3.08
CA ARG A 2 20.29 -45.63 4.37
C ARG A 2 21.21 -44.59 5.03
N TRP A 3 22.54 -44.70 4.88
CA TRP A 3 23.53 -43.76 5.42
C TRP A 3 23.61 -42.43 4.67
N LEU A 4 23.26 -42.42 3.37
CA LEU A 4 23.22 -41.18 2.54
C LEU A 4 22.05 -40.27 2.93
N VAL A 5 20.93 -40.86 3.33
CA VAL A 5 19.75 -40.10 3.79
C VAL A 5 20.01 -39.46 5.16
N ILE A 6 20.76 -40.13 6.04
CA ILE A 6 21.13 -39.58 7.36
C ILE A 6 22.14 -38.43 7.19
N LEU A 7 23.08 -38.54 6.25
CA LEU A 7 24.02 -37.45 5.95
C LEU A 7 23.35 -36.23 5.33
N LEU A 8 22.34 -36.43 4.47
CA LEU A 8 21.56 -35.35 3.89
C LEU A 8 20.69 -34.63 4.95
N ALA A 9 20.18 -35.38 5.94
CA ALA A 9 19.38 -34.80 7.04
C ALA A 9 20.24 -33.96 8.01
N LEU A 10 21.53 -34.27 8.15
CA LEU A 10 22.46 -33.52 8.99
C LEU A 10 22.97 -32.22 8.34
N MET A 11 22.92 -32.11 7.01
CA MET A 11 23.36 -30.91 6.29
C MET A 11 22.28 -29.77 6.30
N VAL A 12 21.02 -30.10 6.66
CA VAL A 12 19.91 -29.14 6.71
C VAL A 12 19.83 -28.39 8.05
N ALA A 13 20.60 -28.80 9.05
CA ALA A 13 20.67 -28.14 10.35
C ALA A 13 21.62 -26.93 10.37
N GLY A 14 21.49 -26.06 9.39
CA GLY A 14 22.12 -24.73 9.37
C GLY A 14 21.39 -23.79 10.32
N CYS A 15 21.97 -23.50 11.47
CA CYS A 15 21.43 -22.64 12.52
C CYS A 15 21.27 -21.20 12.06
N ALA A 16 20.05 -20.75 11.88
CA ALA A 16 19.73 -19.32 11.94
C ALA A 16 19.51 -18.97 13.41
N THR A 17 20.49 -18.35 14.05
CA THR A 17 20.39 -17.84 15.43
C THR A 17 19.78 -16.44 15.41
N LYS A 18 18.60 -16.28 16.00
CA LYS A 18 18.00 -14.98 16.29
C LYS A 18 18.14 -14.74 17.79
N MET A 19 18.84 -13.67 18.16
CA MET A 19 18.98 -13.27 19.56
C MET A 19 17.64 -12.64 20.03
N GLY A 20 16.93 -13.32 20.91
CA GLY A 20 15.76 -12.80 21.58
C GLY A 20 16.12 -11.72 22.60
N LYS A 21 15.20 -10.84 22.95
CA LYS A 21 15.36 -9.75 23.94
C LYS A 21 15.79 -10.24 25.35
N ASP A 22 15.67 -11.53 25.62
CA ASP A 22 15.99 -12.15 26.94
C ASP A 22 17.27 -12.97 26.94
N GLY A 23 18.15 -12.81 25.95
CA GLY A 23 19.46 -13.48 25.92
C GLY A 23 19.40 -15.01 25.73
N LYS A 24 18.23 -15.61 25.48
CA LYS A 24 18.08 -17.03 25.15
C LYS A 24 18.11 -17.20 23.63
N THR A 25 18.99 -18.07 23.18
CA THR A 25 19.13 -18.46 21.77
C THR A 25 18.06 -19.51 21.46
N GLU A 26 16.94 -19.09 20.85
CA GLU A 26 15.99 -20.03 20.25
C GLU A 26 16.37 -20.28 18.79
N SER A 27 16.87 -21.48 18.54
CA SER A 27 17.13 -22.00 17.19
C SER A 27 15.85 -22.64 16.67
N THR A 28 14.93 -21.84 16.15
CA THR A 28 13.81 -22.37 15.38
C THR A 28 14.13 -22.25 13.89
N VAL A 29 14.46 -23.38 13.26
CA VAL A 29 14.46 -23.50 11.80
C VAL A 29 12.98 -23.50 11.38
N ASP A 30 12.45 -22.32 11.10
CA ASP A 30 11.13 -22.23 10.51
C ASP A 30 11.25 -22.67 9.03
N ILE A 31 10.64 -23.82 8.70
CA ILE A 31 10.61 -24.41 7.36
C ILE A 31 10.10 -23.40 6.32
N LYS A 32 9.28 -22.44 6.73
CA LYS A 32 8.83 -21.33 5.89
C LYS A 32 9.98 -20.50 5.30
N TYR A 33 11.11 -20.37 6.01
CA TYR A 33 12.27 -19.63 5.50
C TYR A 33 13.02 -20.36 4.38
N LEU A 34 12.91 -21.69 4.31
CA LEU A 34 13.54 -22.48 3.23
C LEU A 34 12.78 -22.35 1.90
N ALA A 35 11.51 -21.93 1.95
CA ALA A 35 10.65 -21.76 0.77
C ALA A 35 10.62 -20.30 0.27
N LYS A 36 11.37 -19.37 0.86
CA LYS A 36 11.41 -17.96 0.48
C LYS A 36 12.77 -17.58 -0.11
N SER A 37 12.76 -16.95 -1.27
CA SER A 37 13.94 -16.26 -1.82
C SER A 37 14.18 -14.92 -1.11
N GLU A 38 15.34 -14.30 -1.32
CA GLU A 38 15.62 -12.94 -0.83
C GLU A 38 14.62 -11.92 -1.42
N VAL A 39 14.23 -12.09 -2.68
CA VAL A 39 13.25 -11.21 -3.34
C VAL A 39 11.87 -11.35 -2.68
N ASP A 40 11.47 -12.56 -2.26
CA ASP A 40 10.18 -12.77 -1.58
C ASP A 40 10.15 -12.06 -0.21
N ARG A 41 11.26 -12.09 0.55
CA ARG A 41 11.37 -11.36 1.82
C ARG A 41 11.34 -9.84 1.62
N ILE A 42 12.00 -9.35 0.55
CA ILE A 42 11.94 -7.93 0.18
C ILE A 42 10.51 -7.55 -0.17
N ALA A 43 9.78 -8.40 -0.91
CA ALA A 43 8.38 -8.17 -1.27
C ALA A 43 7.46 -8.11 -0.04
N ASP A 44 7.62 -9.05 0.91
CA ASP A 44 6.87 -9.05 2.17
C ASP A 44 7.07 -7.74 2.93
N THR A 45 8.34 -7.34 3.11
CA THR A 45 8.70 -6.10 3.82
C THR A 45 8.18 -4.87 3.09
N ASN A 46 8.37 -4.80 1.77
CA ASN A 46 7.93 -3.68 0.94
C ASN A 46 6.41 -3.49 1.01
N ARG A 47 5.65 -4.60 0.90
CA ARG A 47 4.20 -4.58 1.04
C ARG A 47 3.77 -4.07 2.41
N ALA A 48 4.37 -4.58 3.49
CA ALA A 48 4.05 -4.15 4.85
C ALA A 48 4.26 -2.64 5.01
N GLU A 49 5.42 -2.12 4.58
CA GLU A 49 5.77 -0.71 4.62
C GLU A 49 4.80 0.17 3.80
N VAL A 50 4.36 -0.30 2.62
CA VAL A 50 3.38 0.42 1.80
C VAL A 50 2.03 0.49 2.49
N ILE A 51 1.53 -0.61 3.05
CA ILE A 51 0.23 -0.64 3.75
C ILE A 51 0.28 0.20 5.02
N GLU A 52 1.34 0.10 5.82
CA GLU A 52 1.50 0.91 7.03
C GLU A 52 1.61 2.40 6.72
N GLY A 53 2.33 2.76 5.67
CA GLY A 53 2.44 4.15 5.22
C GLY A 53 1.09 4.72 4.74
N LEU A 54 0.28 3.94 4.03
CA LEU A 54 -1.07 4.34 3.66
C LEU A 54 -1.96 4.55 4.88
N LEU A 55 -1.87 3.69 5.89
CA LEU A 55 -2.61 3.85 7.14
C LEU A 55 -2.14 5.08 7.93
N LEU A 56 -0.86 5.41 7.90
CA LEU A 56 -0.33 6.65 8.47
C LEU A 56 -0.88 7.88 7.74
N ILE A 57 -0.97 7.84 6.41
CA ILE A 57 -1.58 8.91 5.62
C ILE A 57 -3.06 9.05 5.99
N ALA A 58 -3.80 7.95 6.16
CA ALA A 58 -5.20 7.96 6.59
C ALA A 58 -5.38 8.66 7.95
N ASP A 59 -4.55 8.31 8.94
CA ASP A 59 -4.58 8.95 10.26
C ASP A 59 -4.34 10.46 10.16
N LYS A 60 -3.34 10.87 9.37
CA LYS A 60 -3.02 12.28 9.13
C LYS A 60 -4.17 13.01 8.43
N LEU A 61 -4.82 12.38 7.43
CA LEU A 61 -5.97 12.96 6.73
C LEU A 61 -7.15 13.15 7.68
N TYR A 62 -7.47 12.15 8.51
CA TYR A 62 -8.53 12.29 9.51
C TYR A 62 -8.24 13.36 10.56
N LYS A 63 -6.98 13.54 10.96
CA LYS A 63 -6.58 14.64 11.87
C LYS A 63 -6.84 16.00 11.25
N ARG A 64 -6.56 16.16 9.95
CA ARG A 64 -6.81 17.44 9.25
C ARG A 64 -8.26 17.63 8.82
N ASN A 65 -9.01 16.54 8.65
CA ASN A 65 -10.40 16.53 8.18
C ASN A 65 -11.33 15.81 9.19
N PRO A 66 -11.48 16.33 10.44
CA PRO A 66 -12.20 15.61 11.49
C PRO A 66 -13.70 15.45 11.23
N LYS A 67 -14.24 16.16 10.25
CA LYS A 67 -15.65 16.00 9.84
C LYS A 67 -15.88 14.73 9.03
N GLU A 68 -14.84 14.16 8.40
CA GLU A 68 -15.00 13.07 7.46
C GLU A 68 -15.39 11.75 8.17
N TRP A 69 -14.67 11.34 9.20
CA TRP A 69 -15.03 10.11 9.93
C TRP A 69 -16.39 10.16 10.61
N LYS A 70 -16.88 11.38 10.98
CA LYS A 70 -18.22 11.56 11.54
C LYS A 70 -19.33 11.22 10.55
N LYS A 71 -19.10 11.44 9.26
CA LYS A 71 -20.07 11.09 8.19
C LYS A 71 -20.26 9.58 8.06
N ALA A 72 -19.27 8.78 8.44
CA ALA A 72 -19.33 7.32 8.43
C ALA A 72 -20.08 6.73 9.64
N GLY A 73 -20.59 7.56 10.55
CA GLY A 73 -21.33 7.13 11.75
C GLY A 73 -20.47 6.34 12.74
N VAL A 74 -19.15 6.56 12.76
CA VAL A 74 -18.25 5.94 13.73
C VAL A 74 -17.95 6.89 14.89
N ASP A 75 -17.68 6.34 16.07
CA ASP A 75 -17.57 7.10 17.30
C ASP A 75 -16.22 7.83 17.45
N SER A 76 -15.20 7.40 16.70
CA SER A 76 -13.87 7.98 16.83
C SER A 76 -13.06 7.84 15.54
N ARG A 77 -12.00 8.63 15.45
CA ARG A 77 -10.96 8.51 14.40
C ARG A 77 -10.31 7.12 14.43
N GLU A 78 -10.05 6.61 15.61
CA GLU A 78 -9.45 5.30 15.82
C GLU A 78 -10.36 4.18 15.29
N ALA A 79 -11.68 4.29 15.47
CA ALA A 79 -12.66 3.38 14.91
C ALA A 79 -12.68 3.45 13.37
N ALA A 80 -12.59 4.66 12.80
CA ALA A 80 -12.48 4.84 11.35
C ALA A 80 -11.21 4.20 10.78
N LEU A 81 -10.08 4.37 11.45
CA LEU A 81 -8.81 3.72 11.06
C LEU A 81 -8.87 2.20 11.19
N ALA A 82 -9.49 1.68 12.25
CA ALA A 82 -9.66 0.25 12.45
C ALA A 82 -10.48 -0.37 11.30
N ARG A 83 -11.50 0.33 10.78
CA ARG A 83 -12.25 -0.11 9.60
C ARG A 83 -11.36 -0.26 8.36
N LEU A 84 -10.47 0.70 8.13
CA LEU A 84 -9.52 0.64 7.01
C LEU A 84 -8.47 -0.47 7.18
N LYS A 85 -8.03 -0.74 8.41
CA LYS A 85 -7.06 -1.81 8.72
C LYS A 85 -7.63 -3.21 8.51
N ASN A 86 -8.93 -3.37 8.75
CA ASN A 86 -9.54 -4.69 8.68
C ASN A 86 -9.66 -5.16 7.22
N ARG A 87 -8.97 -6.24 6.89
CA ARG A 87 -8.98 -6.81 5.54
C ARG A 87 -10.37 -7.23 5.05
N PHE A 88 -11.29 -7.57 5.95
CA PHE A 88 -12.66 -7.93 5.61
C PHE A 88 -13.48 -6.73 5.13
N TYR A 89 -13.09 -5.50 5.45
CA TYR A 89 -13.74 -4.25 5.02
C TYR A 89 -13.14 -3.65 3.73
N ARG A 90 -12.56 -4.46 2.87
CA ARG A 90 -12.08 -4.03 1.55
C ARG A 90 -13.18 -3.49 0.63
N SER A 91 -14.43 -3.74 0.97
CA SER A 91 -15.58 -3.04 0.41
C SER A 91 -16.37 -2.43 1.56
N LEU A 92 -16.26 -1.14 1.78
CA LEU A 92 -17.14 -0.42 2.71
C LEU A 92 -18.52 -0.32 2.07
N PRO A 93 -19.62 -0.67 2.81
CA PRO A 93 -20.98 -0.64 2.27
C PRO A 93 -21.37 0.72 1.70
N GLU A 94 -20.94 1.81 2.35
CA GLU A 94 -21.19 3.19 1.92
C GLU A 94 -20.53 3.56 0.59
N LEU A 95 -19.57 2.78 0.11
CA LEU A 95 -18.93 2.96 -1.20
C LEU A 95 -19.57 2.08 -2.29
N GLY A 96 -20.67 1.38 -1.99
CA GLY A 96 -21.37 0.54 -2.99
C GLY A 96 -20.52 -0.56 -3.58
N GLY A 97 -19.55 -1.09 -2.85
CA GLY A 97 -18.61 -2.11 -3.33
C GLY A 97 -17.48 -1.58 -4.21
N LEU A 98 -17.38 -0.28 -4.43
CA LEU A 98 -16.29 0.33 -5.20
C LEU A 98 -14.94 0.10 -4.51
N ARG A 99 -13.90 -0.08 -5.33
CA ARG A 99 -12.51 -0.31 -4.94
C ARG A 99 -11.58 0.48 -5.87
N GLU A 100 -10.31 0.49 -5.56
CA GLU A 100 -9.24 1.07 -6.38
C GLU A 100 -9.57 2.48 -6.90
N GLY A 101 -9.30 2.76 -8.18
CA GLY A 101 -9.54 4.04 -8.82
C GLY A 101 -10.96 4.59 -8.66
N PRO A 102 -12.00 3.79 -8.91
CA PRO A 102 -13.37 4.20 -8.69
C PRO A 102 -13.67 4.66 -7.25
N ALA A 103 -13.19 3.94 -6.24
CA ALA A 103 -13.36 4.35 -4.84
C ALA A 103 -12.58 5.63 -4.52
N ALA A 104 -11.30 5.69 -4.92
CA ALA A 104 -10.45 6.86 -4.68
C ALA A 104 -11.02 8.13 -5.34
N SER A 105 -11.62 8.00 -6.53
CA SER A 105 -12.22 9.12 -7.28
C SER A 105 -13.41 9.76 -6.58
N LEU A 106 -14.16 8.99 -5.77
CA LEU A 106 -15.29 9.54 -5.00
C LEU A 106 -14.85 10.65 -4.06
N ALA A 107 -13.63 10.57 -3.51
CA ALA A 107 -13.12 11.60 -2.61
C ALA A 107 -13.07 12.99 -3.25
N PHE A 108 -12.99 13.06 -4.57
CA PHE A 108 -12.89 14.29 -5.37
C PHE A 108 -14.13 14.55 -6.24
N THR A 109 -15.25 13.92 -5.89
CA THR A 109 -16.51 14.07 -6.62
C THR A 109 -17.44 15.03 -5.86
N GLU A 110 -17.94 16.07 -6.53
CA GLU A 110 -18.78 17.11 -5.93
C GLU A 110 -20.01 16.52 -5.21
N THR A 111 -20.68 15.59 -5.86
CA THR A 111 -21.93 14.99 -5.36
C THR A 111 -21.75 13.97 -4.26
N TYR A 112 -20.50 13.55 -3.95
CA TYR A 112 -20.25 12.58 -2.90
C TYR A 112 -20.29 13.23 -1.52
N THR A 113 -21.23 12.79 -0.69
CA THR A 113 -21.48 13.33 0.65
C THR A 113 -20.91 12.48 1.80
N GLY A 114 -20.40 11.28 1.47
CA GLY A 114 -19.82 10.35 2.46
C GLY A 114 -18.44 10.75 2.95
N ASP A 115 -17.80 9.83 3.67
CA ASP A 115 -16.42 9.97 4.18
C ASP A 115 -15.41 9.92 3.04
N ARG A 116 -14.90 11.11 2.63
CA ARG A 116 -13.93 11.26 1.55
C ARG A 116 -12.57 10.65 1.89
N VAL A 117 -12.18 10.66 3.18
CA VAL A 117 -10.93 10.03 3.61
C VAL A 117 -11.05 8.52 3.47
N ALA A 118 -12.16 7.92 3.92
CA ALA A 118 -12.40 6.49 3.72
C ALA A 118 -12.41 6.10 2.24
N ALA A 119 -13.07 6.88 1.38
CA ALA A 119 -13.15 6.62 -0.05
C ALA A 119 -11.76 6.63 -0.71
N LEU A 120 -10.97 7.69 -0.47
CA LEU A 120 -9.60 7.79 -0.99
C LEU A 120 -8.72 6.64 -0.49
N MET A 121 -8.69 6.45 0.83
CA MET A 121 -7.75 5.51 1.44
C MET A 121 -8.11 4.06 1.18
N LEU A 122 -9.42 3.71 1.14
CA LEU A 122 -9.82 2.38 0.68
C LEU A 122 -9.39 2.14 -0.77
N GLY A 123 -9.58 3.12 -1.63
CA GLY A 123 -9.12 3.04 -3.01
C GLY A 123 -7.64 2.75 -3.11
N LEU A 124 -6.79 3.52 -2.42
CA LEU A 124 -5.34 3.34 -2.43
C LEU A 124 -4.90 2.02 -1.78
N LEU A 125 -5.52 1.62 -0.66
CA LEU A 125 -5.22 0.35 0.00
C LEU A 125 -5.58 -0.85 -0.88
N THR A 126 -6.71 -0.80 -1.59
CA THR A 126 -7.10 -1.88 -2.49
C THR A 126 -6.27 -1.91 -3.77
N MET A 127 -5.80 -0.76 -4.27
CA MET A 127 -4.79 -0.70 -5.34
C MET A 127 -3.47 -1.35 -4.91
N ALA A 128 -2.99 -1.01 -3.72
CA ALA A 128 -1.75 -1.60 -3.20
C ALA A 128 -1.90 -3.12 -3.01
N ASP A 129 -3.01 -3.57 -2.42
CA ASP A 129 -3.29 -5.00 -2.26
C ASP A 129 -3.34 -5.76 -3.60
N ALA A 130 -3.97 -5.17 -4.62
CA ALA A 130 -4.01 -5.73 -5.97
C ALA A 130 -2.63 -5.73 -6.65
N ALA A 131 -1.81 -4.69 -6.44
CA ALA A 131 -0.45 -4.62 -6.97
C ALA A 131 0.47 -5.69 -6.34
N PHE A 132 0.17 -6.09 -5.12
CA PHE A 132 0.80 -7.20 -4.41
C PHE A 132 0.04 -8.53 -4.54
N GLU A 133 -0.79 -8.70 -5.61
CA GLU A 133 -1.50 -9.93 -5.96
C GLU A 133 -2.37 -10.50 -4.82
N HIS A 134 -2.90 -9.63 -3.94
CA HIS A 134 -3.73 -9.98 -2.78
C HIS A 134 -3.05 -10.93 -1.78
N LYS A 135 -1.71 -10.99 -1.77
CA LYS A 135 -0.93 -11.86 -0.89
C LYS A 135 -0.33 -11.07 0.27
N GLU A 136 -0.22 -11.73 1.42
CA GLU A 136 0.47 -11.17 2.59
C GLU A 136 1.92 -11.61 2.68
N GLU A 137 2.18 -12.82 2.19
CA GLU A 137 3.50 -13.45 2.15
C GLU A 137 3.76 -14.03 0.77
N TYR A 138 5.03 -13.96 0.34
CA TYR A 138 5.51 -14.49 -0.93
C TYR A 138 6.43 -15.66 -0.71
N TYR A 139 6.39 -16.60 -1.64
CA TYR A 139 7.20 -17.80 -1.70
C TYR A 139 7.78 -17.96 -3.10
N ILE A 140 8.78 -18.84 -3.24
CA ILE A 140 9.61 -18.99 -4.45
C ILE A 140 8.82 -19.19 -5.76
N LEU A 141 7.61 -19.73 -5.68
CA LEU A 141 6.73 -19.94 -6.84
C LEU A 141 5.75 -18.78 -7.08
N ASP A 142 5.74 -17.78 -6.20
CA ASP A 142 4.85 -16.65 -6.34
C ASP A 142 5.42 -15.65 -7.34
N ALA A 143 4.55 -15.16 -8.21
CA ALA A 143 4.88 -14.13 -9.18
C ALA A 143 4.24 -12.79 -8.78
N LEU A 144 5.02 -11.73 -8.87
CA LEU A 144 4.54 -10.35 -8.85
C LEU A 144 4.55 -9.79 -10.27
N ASN A 145 3.62 -8.89 -10.54
CA ASN A 145 3.55 -8.16 -11.80
C ASN A 145 4.18 -6.77 -11.63
N GLU A 146 5.30 -6.56 -12.32
CA GLU A 146 6.05 -5.30 -12.28
C GLU A 146 5.22 -4.09 -12.72
N GLN A 147 4.31 -4.27 -13.69
CA GLN A 147 3.49 -3.19 -14.22
C GLN A 147 2.41 -2.77 -13.22
N LYS A 148 1.84 -3.70 -12.45
CA LYS A 148 0.88 -3.39 -11.38
C LYS A 148 1.53 -2.54 -10.28
N LEU A 149 2.74 -2.89 -9.87
CA LEU A 149 3.52 -2.13 -8.87
C LEU A 149 3.83 -0.72 -9.39
N PHE A 150 4.29 -0.62 -10.65
CA PHE A 150 4.56 0.66 -11.29
C PHE A 150 3.30 1.53 -11.39
N ASN A 151 2.17 0.97 -11.83
CA ASN A 151 0.90 1.70 -11.91
C ASN A 151 0.42 2.15 -10.52
N CYS A 152 0.62 1.32 -9.49
CA CYS A 152 0.30 1.68 -8.12
C CYS A 152 1.10 2.91 -7.66
N ALA A 153 2.41 2.97 -7.97
CA ALA A 153 3.23 4.15 -7.70
C ALA A 153 2.69 5.41 -8.42
N ARG A 154 2.30 5.28 -9.68
CA ARG A 154 1.68 6.41 -10.44
C ARG A 154 0.35 6.84 -9.84
N ASN A 155 -0.45 5.90 -9.33
CA ASN A 155 -1.70 6.21 -8.64
C ASN A 155 -1.49 6.98 -7.33
N MET A 156 -0.38 6.72 -6.60
CA MET A 156 0.02 7.54 -5.45
C MET A 156 0.35 8.98 -5.86
N GLU A 157 1.02 9.15 -7.00
CA GLU A 157 1.32 10.47 -7.57
C GLU A 157 0.04 11.22 -7.95
N VAL A 158 -0.91 10.56 -8.61
CA VAL A 158 -2.23 11.14 -8.90
C VAL A 158 -2.96 11.52 -7.63
N ALA A 159 -2.94 10.69 -6.59
CA ALA A 159 -3.62 10.94 -5.33
C ALA A 159 -3.08 12.19 -4.62
N VAL A 160 -1.75 12.32 -4.51
CA VAL A 160 -1.15 13.49 -3.83
C VAL A 160 -1.38 14.77 -4.64
N TRP A 161 -1.32 14.67 -5.98
CA TRP A 161 -1.63 15.82 -6.83
C TRP A 161 -3.08 16.29 -6.65
N LYS A 162 -4.07 15.36 -6.66
CA LYS A 162 -5.49 15.67 -6.42
C LYS A 162 -5.72 16.30 -5.04
N LEU A 163 -5.08 15.78 -4.00
CA LEU A 163 -5.15 16.34 -2.65
C LEU A 163 -4.68 17.79 -2.58
N GLY A 164 -3.73 18.18 -3.42
CA GLY A 164 -3.22 19.54 -3.48
C GLY A 164 -3.99 20.48 -4.40
N ASN A 165 -4.68 19.95 -5.40
CA ASN A 165 -5.20 20.75 -6.52
C ASN A 165 -6.72 20.68 -6.71
N ASP A 166 -7.36 19.52 -6.48
CA ASP A 166 -8.79 19.36 -6.76
C ASP A 166 -9.64 20.14 -5.75
N ARG A 167 -10.58 20.90 -6.29
CA ARG A 167 -11.44 21.83 -5.53
C ARG A 167 -12.90 21.61 -5.88
N ASP A 168 -13.76 21.89 -4.91
CA ASP A 168 -15.20 21.96 -5.12
C ASP A 168 -15.60 23.23 -5.92
N SER A 169 -16.88 23.33 -6.24
CA SER A 169 -17.44 24.48 -6.98
C SER A 169 -17.28 25.83 -6.25
N ALA A 170 -17.04 25.81 -4.93
CA ALA A 170 -16.72 26.98 -4.11
C ALA A 170 -15.22 27.29 -4.05
N GLY A 171 -14.37 26.57 -4.78
CA GLY A 171 -12.93 26.75 -4.82
C GLY A 171 -12.18 26.20 -3.60
N LYS A 172 -12.81 25.37 -2.74
CA LYS A 172 -12.21 24.76 -1.57
C LYS A 172 -11.66 23.38 -1.92
N LEU A 173 -10.51 23.02 -1.35
CA LEU A 173 -9.99 21.66 -1.45
C LEU A 173 -11.01 20.66 -0.89
N PHE A 174 -11.22 19.54 -1.57
CA PHE A 174 -12.07 18.45 -1.10
C PHE A 174 -11.58 17.86 0.22
N LEU A 175 -10.25 17.77 0.39
CA LEU A 175 -9.58 17.31 1.59
C LEU A 175 -8.36 18.19 1.89
N LEU A 176 -8.20 18.57 3.14
CA LEU A 176 -7.01 19.26 3.60
C LEU A 176 -5.85 18.25 3.79
N SER A 177 -4.71 18.56 3.22
CA SER A 177 -3.49 17.71 3.31
C SER A 177 -2.27 18.56 3.71
N ASN A 178 -1.43 18.92 2.75
CA ASN A 178 -0.29 19.80 2.98
C ASN A 178 -0.73 21.21 3.38
N GLU A 179 0.17 21.91 4.09
CA GLU A 179 0.05 23.34 4.37
C GLU A 179 1.21 24.05 3.70
N LEU A 180 0.92 25.02 2.85
CA LEU A 180 1.92 25.76 2.09
C LEU A 180 2.21 27.15 2.68
N ASP A 181 1.38 27.63 3.62
CA ASP A 181 1.62 28.89 4.30
C ASP A 181 3.01 28.85 4.96
N PRO A 182 3.91 29.82 4.66
CA PRO A 182 5.24 29.87 5.23
C PRO A 182 5.28 29.85 6.75
N ALA A 183 4.25 30.40 7.42
CA ALA A 183 4.16 30.44 8.89
C ALA A 183 3.90 29.06 9.51
N ASN A 184 3.23 28.17 8.77
CA ASN A 184 2.78 26.87 9.27
C ASN A 184 3.05 25.71 8.29
N ARG A 185 4.10 25.84 7.46
CA ARG A 185 4.42 24.90 6.38
C ARG A 185 4.49 23.46 6.86
N ASN A 186 3.71 22.59 6.24
CA ASN A 186 3.70 21.16 6.50
C ASN A 186 3.59 20.36 5.20
N LEU A 187 4.72 19.81 4.74
CA LEU A 187 4.82 18.97 3.54
C LEU A 187 4.91 17.49 3.90
N SER A 188 4.37 17.09 5.04
CA SER A 188 4.51 15.73 5.54
C SER A 188 3.71 14.70 4.73
N PHE A 189 2.68 15.13 3.98
CA PHE A 189 1.98 14.26 3.03
C PHE A 189 2.83 13.98 1.80
N GLU A 190 3.42 15.02 1.19
CA GLU A 190 4.36 14.86 0.06
C GLU A 190 5.49 13.89 0.41
N ARG A 191 6.05 14.02 1.61
CA ARG A 191 7.13 13.15 2.07
C ARG A 191 6.70 11.69 2.15
N GLU A 192 5.51 11.43 2.74
CA GLU A 192 5.00 10.06 2.87
C GLU A 192 4.62 9.48 1.51
N PHE A 193 3.90 10.20 0.66
CA PHE A 193 3.60 9.74 -0.68
C PHE A 193 4.87 9.49 -1.50
N GLY A 194 5.88 10.38 -1.41
CA GLY A 194 7.18 10.19 -2.05
C GLY A 194 7.90 8.93 -1.59
N ARG A 195 7.85 8.63 -0.28
CA ARG A 195 8.39 7.38 0.28
C ARG A 195 7.69 6.15 -0.31
N LEU A 196 6.35 6.16 -0.36
CA LEU A 196 5.57 5.04 -0.90
C LEU A 196 5.81 4.85 -2.41
N MET A 197 5.87 5.93 -3.18
CA MET A 197 6.23 5.86 -4.61
C MET A 197 7.62 5.24 -4.80
N GLY A 198 8.60 5.66 -4.00
CA GLY A 198 9.96 5.10 -4.05
C GLY A 198 10.02 3.62 -3.74
N LEU A 199 9.25 3.14 -2.74
CA LEU A 199 9.15 1.72 -2.38
C LEU A 199 8.54 0.90 -3.52
N LEU A 200 7.44 1.37 -4.11
CA LEU A 200 6.74 0.69 -5.20
C LEU A 200 7.58 0.68 -6.49
N ASP A 201 8.21 1.80 -6.86
CA ASP A 201 9.08 1.89 -8.04
C ASP A 201 10.32 0.99 -7.90
N PHE A 202 10.90 0.93 -6.69
CA PHE A 202 12.02 0.05 -6.40
C PHE A 202 11.61 -1.43 -6.54
N MET A 203 10.46 -1.80 -5.95
CA MET A 203 9.96 -3.17 -6.06
C MET A 203 9.61 -3.54 -7.51
N ALA A 204 9.00 -2.63 -8.27
CA ALA A 204 8.69 -2.85 -9.68
C ALA A 204 9.96 -3.15 -10.51
N LYS A 205 11.07 -2.44 -10.24
CA LYS A 205 12.36 -2.70 -10.89
C LYS A 205 12.93 -4.07 -10.53
N ILE A 206 12.92 -4.44 -9.25
CA ILE A 206 13.40 -5.77 -8.82
C ILE A 206 12.61 -6.88 -9.51
N VAL A 207 11.27 -6.74 -9.56
CA VAL A 207 10.40 -7.73 -10.19
C VAL A 207 10.63 -7.79 -11.70
N ALA A 208 10.79 -6.63 -12.36
CA ALA A 208 11.09 -6.57 -13.79
C ALA A 208 12.42 -7.27 -14.13
N ASP A 209 13.46 -7.02 -13.35
CA ASP A 209 14.77 -7.65 -13.51
C ASP A 209 14.66 -9.18 -13.31
N ARG A 210 13.96 -9.64 -12.26
CA ARG A 210 13.70 -11.06 -12.01
C ARG A 210 12.96 -11.74 -13.16
N ASN A 211 11.97 -11.05 -13.74
CA ASN A 211 11.14 -11.57 -14.82
C ASN A 211 11.79 -11.43 -16.20
N GLY A 212 12.96 -10.78 -16.33
CA GLY A 212 13.60 -10.46 -17.61
C GLY A 212 12.75 -9.55 -18.51
N ARG A 213 11.89 -8.71 -17.93
CA ARG A 213 10.95 -7.83 -18.62
C ARG A 213 11.33 -6.37 -18.43
N GLY A 214 11.12 -5.57 -19.47
CA GLY A 214 11.19 -4.11 -19.37
C GLY A 214 9.86 -3.54 -18.86
N LEU A 215 9.94 -2.53 -17.98
CA LEU A 215 8.76 -1.76 -17.58
C LEU A 215 8.23 -0.97 -18.79
N SER A 216 6.96 -1.16 -19.11
CA SER A 216 6.28 -0.28 -20.07
C SER A 216 6.09 1.09 -19.40
N ARG A 217 6.90 2.07 -19.80
CA ARG A 217 6.78 3.46 -19.37
C ARG A 217 5.57 4.09 -20.06
N LEU A 218 4.38 3.82 -19.53
CA LEU A 218 3.26 4.69 -19.82
C LEU A 218 3.60 6.05 -19.21
N THR A 219 3.91 7.01 -20.05
CA THR A 219 3.97 8.44 -19.68
C THR A 219 2.55 8.85 -19.31
N HIS A 220 2.17 8.56 -18.07
CA HIS A 220 0.93 9.06 -17.54
C HIS A 220 1.20 10.50 -17.12
N ALA A 221 0.72 11.44 -17.93
CA ALA A 221 0.75 12.81 -17.52
C ALA A 221 -0.18 12.92 -16.28
N VAL A 222 0.36 13.36 -15.16
CA VAL A 222 -0.41 13.74 -13.96
C VAL A 222 -1.56 14.69 -14.34
N ALA A 223 -1.40 15.42 -15.43
CA ALA A 223 -2.42 16.29 -16.04
C ALA A 223 -3.73 15.58 -16.39
N THR A 224 -3.77 14.27 -16.61
CA THR A 224 -5.03 13.56 -16.87
C THR A 224 -5.81 13.28 -15.60
N SER A 225 -5.15 13.31 -14.42
CA SER A 225 -5.74 13.08 -13.09
C SER A 225 -6.57 11.80 -12.96
N LEU A 226 -6.33 10.80 -13.80
CA LEU A 226 -7.03 9.53 -13.81
C LEU A 226 -6.20 8.44 -13.13
N PHE A 227 -6.85 7.65 -12.26
CA PHE A 227 -6.22 6.49 -11.67
C PHE A 227 -6.05 5.37 -12.71
N LEU A 228 -4.85 4.78 -12.75
CA LEU A 228 -4.54 3.65 -13.62
C LEU A 228 -5.17 2.36 -13.08
N PRO A 229 -5.65 1.48 -13.97
CA PRO A 229 -6.16 0.18 -13.55
C PRO A 229 -5.03 -0.70 -13.00
N ILE A 230 -5.33 -1.48 -11.98
CA ILE A 230 -4.42 -2.46 -11.37
C ILE A 230 -4.94 -3.89 -11.58
N SER A 231 -6.13 -4.19 -11.09
CA SER A 231 -6.67 -5.57 -11.06
C SER A 231 -6.90 -6.19 -12.43
N ILE A 232 -7.08 -5.38 -13.48
CA ILE A 232 -7.33 -5.89 -14.84
C ILE A 232 -6.05 -6.27 -15.61
N LEU A 233 -4.88 -5.96 -15.06
CA LEU A 233 -3.59 -6.35 -15.66
C LEU A 233 -3.32 -7.84 -15.36
N LYS A 234 -3.01 -8.60 -16.41
CA LYS A 234 -2.66 -10.02 -16.33
C LYS A 234 -1.15 -10.22 -16.45
#